data_26cf7d54c9506b2507265ecadb01932b
#
_entry.id   26cf7d54c9506b2507265ecadb01932b
#
_cell.length_a   1.000
_cell.length_b   1.000
_cell.length_c   1.000
_cell.angle_alpha   90.00
_cell.angle_beta   90.00
_cell.angle_gamma   90.00
#
_symmetry.space_group_name_H-M   'P 1'
#
loop_
_entity.id
_entity.type
_entity.pdbx_description
1 polymer ?
#
loop_
_entity_poly.entity_id
_entity_poly.type
_entity_poly.pdbx_seq_one_letter_code
_entity_poly.pdbx_strand_id
1 'polypeptide(L)'
;MRRGALNVGSGQYAPAMANFAVRLVHGPGWDPSRPIRDQDGWDEHAAFMDGLVDDGFIVLGGPVGDGEQTLHAVEAADENEIRTRLDWDPWAAAGLLQVGTIEHWALWLDSRPSNPAR
;
A
#
# COMPACT_ATOMS: atom_id res chain seq x y z
N MET A 1 9.25 11.20 -21.36
CA MET A 1 8.76 11.24 -20.94
C MET A 1 8.52 11.06 -20.29
N ARG A 2 8.55 11.14 -20.27
CA ARG A 2 8.11 10.92 -19.64
C ARG A 2 7.60 11.23 -19.33
N ARG A 3 7.47 11.62 -19.54
CA ARG A 3 6.70 11.98 -19.32
C ARG A 3 6.64 12.71 -19.16
N GLY A 4 7.06 12.73 -19.49
CA GLY A 4 6.89 13.33 -19.25
C GLY A 4 6.53 14.06 -19.30
N ALA A 5 6.64 14.46 -19.64
CA ALA A 5 6.07 14.96 -19.58
C ALA A 5 5.38 15.43 -19.84
N LEU A 6 5.11 15.60 -20.15
CA LEU A 6 4.27 15.91 -20.15
C LEU A 6 3.42 16.46 -20.20
N ASN A 7 3.01 16.71 -20.20
CA ASN A 7 2.02 17.14 -20.16
C ASN A 7 1.46 17.92 -20.25
N VAL A 8 1.51 18.12 -20.48
CA VAL A 8 0.96 18.91 -20.52
C VAL A 8 0.15 19.75 -20.60
N GLY A 9 0.23 19.84 -20.81
CA GLY A 9 -0.12 21.17 -21.13
C GLY A 9 -1.11 21.70 -20.22
N SER A 10 -1.63 22.74 -20.33
CA SER A 10 -2.78 23.19 -19.57
C SER A 10 -2.67 23.03 -18.03
N GLY A 11 -1.57 22.59 -17.52
CA GLY A 11 -1.42 22.39 -16.09
C GLY A 11 -2.26 21.26 -15.51
N GLN A 12 -2.67 20.34 -16.34
CA GLN A 12 -3.48 19.20 -15.92
C GLN A 12 -2.60 18.03 -15.56
N TYR A 13 -1.67 18.26 -14.67
CA TYR A 13 -0.79 17.18 -14.22
C TYR A 13 -1.49 16.31 -13.21
N ALA A 14 -1.47 15.01 -13.41
CA ALA A 14 -1.63 14.11 -12.30
C ALA A 14 -0.37 14.24 -11.41
N PRO A 15 -0.48 14.17 -10.09
CA PRO A 15 0.71 14.14 -9.26
C PRO A 15 1.62 13.01 -9.70
N ALA A 16 2.92 13.26 -9.68
CA ALA A 16 3.88 12.20 -9.98
C ALA A 16 3.75 11.11 -8.93
N MET A 17 3.64 9.86 -9.36
CA MET A 17 3.60 8.74 -8.44
C MET A 17 5.00 8.41 -7.97
N ALA A 18 5.12 8.10 -6.70
CA ALA A 18 6.35 7.67 -6.09
C ALA A 18 6.14 6.29 -5.47
N ASN A 19 7.23 5.63 -5.16
CA ASN A 19 7.17 4.33 -4.51
C ASN A 19 7.49 4.50 -3.04
N PHE A 20 6.80 3.72 -2.22
CA PHE A 20 6.95 3.76 -0.77
C PHE A 20 7.03 2.36 -0.22
N ALA A 21 7.83 2.20 0.82
CA ALA A 21 7.86 0.98 1.63
C ALA A 21 6.95 1.24 2.84
N VAL A 22 5.86 0.48 2.92
CA VAL A 22 4.86 0.67 3.97
C VAL A 22 4.79 -0.59 4.82
N ARG A 23 4.99 -0.43 6.12
CA ARG A 23 4.84 -1.53 7.07
C ARG A 23 3.53 -1.38 7.81
N LEU A 24 2.78 -2.47 7.87
CA LEU A 24 1.60 -2.55 8.72
C LEU A 24 1.96 -3.39 9.93
N VAL A 25 1.50 -2.96 11.09
CA VAL A 25 1.77 -3.62 12.36
C VAL A 25 0.46 -3.94 13.06
N HIS A 26 0.50 -4.90 13.97
CA HIS A 26 -0.69 -5.27 14.73
C HIS A 26 -1.11 -4.13 15.64
N GLY A 27 -2.41 -3.86 15.65
CA GLY A 27 -3.00 -2.90 16.57
C GLY A 27 -3.48 -3.60 17.84
N PRO A 28 -4.07 -2.84 18.77
CA PRO A 28 -4.52 -3.40 20.06
C PRO A 28 -5.65 -4.41 19.93
N GLY A 29 -6.37 -4.42 18.82
CA GLY A 29 -7.44 -5.38 18.59
C GLY A 29 -7.00 -6.72 18.04
N TRP A 30 -5.71 -6.85 17.69
CA TRP A 30 -5.19 -8.11 17.18
C TRP A 30 -5.19 -9.19 18.27
N ASP A 31 -5.67 -10.40 17.91
CA ASP A 31 -5.67 -11.54 18.83
C ASP A 31 -4.44 -12.43 18.52
N PRO A 32 -3.41 -12.38 19.36
CA PRO A 32 -2.18 -13.12 19.08
C PRO A 32 -2.34 -14.63 19.20
N SER A 33 -3.47 -15.11 19.76
CA SER A 33 -3.73 -16.54 19.87
C SER A 33 -4.31 -17.15 18.62
N ARG A 34 -4.67 -16.33 17.62
CA ARG A 34 -5.28 -16.79 16.38
C ARG A 34 -4.43 -16.40 15.17
N PRO A 35 -4.33 -17.29 14.17
CA PRO A 35 -3.66 -16.91 12.93
C PRO A 35 -4.45 -15.83 12.18
N ILE A 36 -3.78 -15.19 11.24
CA ILE A 36 -4.34 -14.04 10.53
C ILE A 36 -5.72 -14.33 9.92
N ARG A 37 -5.88 -15.51 9.31
CA ARG A 37 -7.14 -15.83 8.62
C ARG A 37 -8.29 -16.11 9.58
N ASP A 38 -8.00 -16.33 10.85
CA ASP A 38 -9.00 -16.55 11.88
C ASP A 38 -9.32 -15.29 12.67
N GLN A 39 -8.68 -14.17 12.35
CA GLN A 39 -9.03 -12.88 12.96
C GLN A 39 -10.40 -12.43 12.46
N ASP A 40 -11.15 -11.74 13.34
CA ASP A 40 -12.46 -11.24 12.97
C ASP A 40 -12.34 -10.29 11.77
N GLY A 41 -13.24 -10.46 10.79
CA GLY A 41 -13.28 -9.57 9.63
C GLY A 41 -12.22 -9.88 8.57
N TRP A 42 -11.63 -11.08 8.60
CA TRP A 42 -10.62 -11.45 7.60
C TRP A 42 -11.12 -11.30 6.17
N ASP A 43 -12.33 -11.78 5.87
CA ASP A 43 -12.83 -11.74 4.49
C ASP A 43 -12.96 -10.32 3.98
N GLU A 44 -13.45 -9.41 4.80
CA GLU A 44 -13.60 -8.00 4.44
C GLU A 44 -12.24 -7.32 4.26
N HIS A 45 -11.31 -7.61 5.17
CA HIS A 45 -9.94 -7.09 5.04
C HIS A 45 -9.27 -7.60 3.77
N ALA A 46 -9.38 -8.91 3.52
CA ALA A 46 -8.75 -9.50 2.33
C ALA A 46 -9.31 -8.90 1.05
N ALA A 47 -10.63 -8.71 0.98
CA ALA A 47 -11.26 -8.10 -0.18
C ALA A 47 -10.79 -6.66 -0.37
N PHE A 48 -10.66 -5.90 0.71
CA PHE A 48 -10.16 -4.54 0.65
C PHE A 48 -8.73 -4.51 0.08
N MET A 49 -7.85 -5.37 0.60
CA MET A 49 -6.46 -5.41 0.16
C MET A 49 -6.34 -5.86 -1.30
N ASP A 50 -7.14 -6.83 -1.71
CA ASP A 50 -7.18 -7.26 -3.12
C ASP A 50 -7.57 -6.09 -4.03
N GLY A 51 -8.50 -5.25 -3.59
CA GLY A 51 -8.88 -4.07 -4.33
C GLY A 51 -7.73 -3.08 -4.50
N LEU A 52 -6.89 -2.93 -3.49
CA LEU A 52 -5.72 -2.05 -3.58
C LEU A 52 -4.69 -2.60 -4.58
N VAL A 53 -4.57 -3.93 -4.67
CA VAL A 53 -3.71 -4.57 -5.66
C VAL A 53 -4.29 -4.37 -7.06
N ASP A 54 -5.58 -4.57 -7.23
CA ASP A 54 -6.24 -4.40 -8.52
C ASP A 54 -6.11 -2.97 -9.04
N ASP A 55 -6.12 -1.99 -8.15
CA ASP A 55 -5.94 -0.59 -8.51
C ASP A 55 -4.48 -0.22 -8.84
N GLY A 56 -3.54 -1.11 -8.57
CA GLY A 56 -2.12 -0.80 -8.72
C GLY A 56 -1.54 0.02 -7.58
N PHE A 57 -2.30 0.29 -6.54
CA PHE A 57 -1.81 1.00 -5.36
C PHE A 57 -0.78 0.16 -4.62
N ILE A 58 -1.10 -1.11 -4.35
CA ILE A 58 -0.14 -2.06 -3.81
C ILE A 58 0.46 -2.84 -4.98
N VAL A 59 1.77 -2.71 -5.16
CA VAL A 59 2.49 -3.41 -6.22
C VAL A 59 2.75 -4.85 -5.81
N LEU A 60 3.23 -5.03 -4.59
CA LEU A 60 3.41 -6.34 -3.97
C LEU A 60 3.52 -6.16 -2.47
N GLY A 61 3.30 -7.23 -1.73
CA GLY A 61 3.40 -7.14 -0.27
C GLY A 61 3.13 -8.48 0.38
N GLY A 62 3.45 -8.57 1.65
CA GLY A 62 3.22 -9.76 2.45
C GLY A 62 3.99 -9.73 3.76
N PRO A 63 3.85 -10.78 4.57
CA PRO A 63 4.57 -10.86 5.83
C PRO A 63 6.08 -10.91 5.63
N VAL A 64 6.81 -10.30 6.53
CA VAL A 64 8.28 -10.31 6.52
C VAL A 64 8.80 -10.86 7.84
N GLY A 65 9.98 -11.46 7.77
CA GLY A 65 10.65 -11.98 8.96
C GLY A 65 9.82 -13.02 9.69
N ASP A 66 9.52 -12.73 10.94
CA ASP A 66 8.73 -13.65 11.80
C ASP A 66 7.23 -13.59 11.52
N GLY A 67 6.80 -12.76 10.59
CA GLY A 67 5.39 -12.63 10.24
C GLY A 67 4.60 -11.63 11.05
N GLU A 68 5.23 -10.96 12.01
CA GLU A 68 4.55 -10.00 12.87
C GLU A 68 4.19 -8.70 12.16
N GLN A 69 4.91 -8.40 11.09
CA GLN A 69 4.67 -7.21 10.28
C GLN A 69 4.53 -7.61 8.83
N THR A 70 3.78 -6.81 8.08
CA THR A 70 3.72 -6.95 6.64
C THR A 70 4.38 -5.74 5.99
N LEU A 71 5.05 -5.99 4.87
CA LEU A 71 5.72 -4.95 4.10
C LEU A 71 5.07 -4.88 2.74
N HIS A 72 4.76 -3.66 2.30
CA HIS A 72 4.10 -3.42 1.02
C HIS A 72 4.88 -2.41 0.21
N ALA A 73 5.10 -2.72 -1.06
CA ALA A 73 5.57 -1.73 -2.02
C ALA A 73 4.33 -1.02 -2.57
N VAL A 74 4.24 0.28 -2.34
CA VAL A 74 3.07 1.08 -2.66
C VAL A 74 3.46 2.16 -3.64
N GLU A 75 2.59 2.41 -4.62
CA GLU A 75 2.75 3.49 -5.57
C GLU A 75 1.66 4.53 -5.30
N ALA A 76 2.07 5.73 -4.91
CA ALA A 76 1.14 6.76 -4.50
C ALA A 76 1.74 8.15 -4.76
N ALA A 77 0.90 9.17 -4.73
CA ALA A 77 1.35 10.54 -4.90
C ALA A 77 2.17 11.01 -3.69
N ASP A 78 1.73 10.66 -2.50
CA ASP A 78 2.38 11.09 -1.26
C ASP A 78 1.93 10.23 -0.08
N GLU A 79 2.50 10.51 1.07
CA GLU A 79 2.19 9.79 2.30
C GLU A 79 0.72 9.98 2.73
N ASN A 80 0.16 11.15 2.51
CA ASN A 80 -1.24 11.42 2.87
C ASN A 80 -2.19 10.50 2.11
N GLU A 81 -1.94 10.29 0.83
CA GLU A 81 -2.76 9.36 0.05
C GLU A 81 -2.70 7.96 0.65
N ILE A 82 -1.51 7.53 1.04
CA ILE A 82 -1.33 6.20 1.63
C ILE A 82 -2.15 6.07 2.91
N ARG A 83 -2.04 7.03 3.80
CA ARG A 83 -2.77 6.99 5.07
C ARG A 83 -4.28 7.03 4.85
N THR A 84 -4.74 7.89 3.95
CA THR A 84 -6.15 8.01 3.64
C THR A 84 -6.71 6.71 3.10
N ARG A 85 -6.02 6.09 2.16
CA ARG A 85 -6.51 4.85 1.55
C ARG A 85 -6.47 3.68 2.54
N LEU A 86 -5.44 3.57 3.35
CA LEU A 86 -5.34 2.47 4.31
C LEU A 86 -6.32 2.62 5.47
N ASP A 87 -6.74 3.85 5.78
CA ASP A 87 -7.77 4.06 6.81
C ASP A 87 -9.13 3.48 6.44
N TRP A 88 -9.37 3.19 5.16
CA TRP A 88 -10.61 2.56 4.72
C TRP A 88 -10.63 1.04 4.97
N ASP A 89 -9.51 0.45 5.35
CA ASP A 89 -9.47 -0.96 5.70
C ASP A 89 -10.36 -1.21 6.92
N PRO A 90 -11.29 -2.17 6.86
CA PRO A 90 -12.09 -2.53 8.05
C PRO A 90 -11.23 -2.85 9.26
N TRP A 91 -10.04 -3.41 9.06
CA TRP A 91 -9.14 -3.72 10.17
C TRP A 91 -8.49 -2.48 10.78
N ALA A 92 -8.37 -1.39 10.04
CA ALA A 92 -7.90 -0.13 10.60
C ALA A 92 -8.91 0.40 11.63
N ALA A 93 -10.20 0.43 11.25
CA ALA A 93 -11.26 0.88 12.15
C ALA A 93 -11.41 -0.04 13.36
N ALA A 94 -11.24 -1.35 13.18
CA ALA A 94 -11.36 -2.32 14.26
C ALA A 94 -10.11 -2.39 15.14
N GLY A 95 -9.03 -1.70 14.77
CA GLY A 95 -7.80 -1.70 15.56
C GLY A 95 -6.96 -2.96 15.44
N LEU A 96 -7.19 -3.79 14.42
CA LEU A 96 -6.39 -5.00 14.24
C LEU A 96 -5.06 -4.71 13.56
N LEU A 97 -5.06 -3.80 12.59
CA LEU A 97 -3.84 -3.36 11.90
C LEU A 97 -3.75 -1.85 11.92
N GLN A 98 -2.54 -1.36 11.90
CA GLN A 98 -2.28 0.06 11.79
C GLN A 98 -1.00 0.28 11.00
N VAL A 99 -0.87 1.47 10.43
CA VAL A 99 0.34 1.84 9.71
C VAL A 99 1.48 2.02 10.73
N GLY A 100 2.57 1.28 10.51
CA GLY A 100 3.76 1.40 11.32
C GLY A 100 4.70 2.46 10.76
N THR A 101 5.17 2.25 9.54
CA THR A 101 6.09 3.19 8.88
C THR A 101 5.71 3.36 7.43
N ILE A 102 5.96 4.56 6.92
CA ILE A 102 5.87 4.88 5.50
C ILE A 102 7.18 5.54 5.13
N GLU A 103 7.92 4.93 4.20
CA GLU A 103 9.21 5.44 3.78
C GLU A 103 9.24 5.58 2.27
N HIS A 104 9.71 6.72 1.78
CA HIS A 104 9.93 6.89 0.35
C HIS A 104 10.98 5.89 -0.11
N TRP A 105 10.72 5.23 -1.23
CA TRP A 105 11.56 4.17 -1.75
C TRP A 105 12.04 4.53 -3.15
N ALA A 106 13.27 4.96 -3.28
CA ALA A 106 13.87 5.23 -4.58
C ALA A 106 14.27 3.88 -5.21
N LEU A 107 13.54 3.46 -6.24
CA LEU A 107 13.81 2.18 -6.89
C LEU A 107 14.86 2.36 -7.98
N TRP A 108 16.00 1.75 -7.79
CA TRP A 108 17.09 1.77 -8.78
C TRP A 108 17.10 0.51 -9.64
N LEU A 109 16.63 -0.60 -9.08
CA LEU A 109 16.62 -1.89 -9.75
C LEU A 109 15.16 -2.37 -9.78
N ASP A 110 14.62 -2.47 -10.99
CA ASP A 110 13.22 -2.77 -11.14
C ASP A 110 13.03 -3.59 -12.42
N SER A 111 12.71 -4.87 -12.24
CA SER A 111 12.56 -5.79 -13.38
C SER A 111 11.15 -5.73 -13.96
N ARG A 112 10.25 -4.94 -13.39
CA ARG A 112 8.90 -4.80 -13.95
C ARG A 112 8.99 -4.13 -15.32
N PRO A 113 8.11 -4.50 -16.26
CA PRO A 113 8.10 -3.82 -17.55
C PRO A 113 7.80 -2.35 -17.39
N SER A 114 8.48 -1.52 -18.19
CA SER A 114 8.13 -0.12 -18.29
C SER A 114 6.74 0.02 -18.88
N ASN A 115 5.98 0.99 -18.39
CA ASN A 115 4.69 1.31 -18.97
C ASN A 115 4.84 2.60 -19.76
N PRO A 116 4.90 2.53 -21.08
CA PRO A 116 5.11 3.73 -21.88
C PRO A 116 3.95 4.73 -21.82
N ALA A 117 2.81 4.32 -21.30
CA ALA A 117 1.67 5.22 -21.10
C ALA A 117 1.82 6.12 -19.88
N ARG A 118 2.75 5.84 -19.03
CA ARG A 118 2.98 6.65 -17.83
C ARG A 118 3.62 7.97 -18.17
#